data_ca480278b46a2fff7a5067e2b709e155
#
_entry.id   ca480278b46a2fff7a5067e2b709e155
#
_cell.length_a   1.000
_cell.length_b   1.000
_cell.length_c   1.000
_cell.angle_alpha   90.00
_cell.angle_beta   90.00
_cell.angle_gamma   90.00
#
_symmetry.space_group_name_H-M   'P 1'
#
loop_
_entity.id
_entity.type
_entity.pdbx_description
1 polymer ?
#
loop_
_entity_poly.entity_id
_entity_poly.type
_entity_poly.pdbx_seq_one_letter_code
_entity_poly.pdbx_strand_id
1 'polypeptide(L)'
;MNDIVNELAKKFEEADALVVGSPVYYASANGTLISLLDRLFYSTSFDKRMKVGASVVVARRGGASATFDELNKYFTISGMPIASSQYWNSVHARRIGEAFYDEEGLQTVRVLAKNMVFLMRSIALGKEKYGLPALEKHSMTDFIQKEEK
;
A
#
# COMPACT_ATOMS: atom_id res chain seq x y z
N MET A 1 -1.89 1.64 26.55
CA MET A 1 -0.98 2.58 25.88
C MET A 1 -1.77 3.25 24.75
N ASN A 2 -1.82 4.57 24.71
CA ASN A 2 -2.60 5.30 23.70
C ASN A 2 -1.71 5.50 22.45
N ASP A 3 -1.65 4.51 21.58
CA ASP A 3 -0.86 4.57 20.33
C ASP A 3 -1.80 4.89 19.16
N ILE A 4 -1.40 5.81 18.29
CA ILE A 4 -2.13 6.18 17.07
C ILE A 4 -2.41 4.96 16.17
N VAL A 5 -1.60 3.93 16.24
CA VAL A 5 -1.83 2.66 15.52
C VAL A 5 -3.19 2.06 15.84
N ASN A 6 -3.65 2.13 17.10
CA ASN A 6 -4.94 1.59 17.50
C ASN A 6 -6.13 2.35 16.87
N GLU A 7 -5.97 3.66 16.67
CA GLU A 7 -6.98 4.45 15.98
C GLU A 7 -6.98 4.17 14.48
N LEU A 8 -5.79 4.16 13.87
CA LEU A 8 -5.60 3.89 12.46
C LEU A 8 -6.05 2.47 12.08
N ALA A 9 -5.83 1.49 12.95
CA ALA A 9 -6.26 0.11 12.73
C ALA A 9 -7.79 0.02 12.52
N LYS A 10 -8.57 0.70 13.36
CA LYS A 10 -10.05 0.73 13.22
C LYS A 10 -10.48 1.38 11.92
N LYS A 11 -9.88 2.53 11.58
CA LYS A 11 -10.18 3.23 10.31
C LYS A 11 -9.79 2.39 9.09
N PHE A 12 -8.66 1.68 9.17
CA PHE A 12 -8.20 0.82 8.09
C PHE A 12 -9.10 -0.42 7.93
N GLU A 13 -9.59 -0.98 9.03
CA GLU A 13 -10.54 -2.09 8.99
C GLU A 13 -11.85 -1.71 8.25
N GLU A 14 -12.36 -0.51 8.49
CA GLU A 14 -13.59 0.01 7.86
C GLU A 14 -13.37 0.49 6.41
N ALA A 15 -12.15 0.84 6.02
CA ALA A 15 -11.85 1.39 4.71
C ALA A 15 -11.77 0.31 3.61
N ASP A 16 -12.14 0.64 2.39
CA ASP A 16 -11.98 -0.20 1.19
C ASP A 16 -10.58 -0.07 0.55
N ALA A 17 -9.83 0.94 0.94
CA ALA A 17 -8.50 1.22 0.39
C ALA A 17 -7.59 1.88 1.41
N LEU A 18 -6.28 1.79 1.16
CA LEU A 18 -5.25 2.52 1.89
C LEU A 18 -4.28 3.19 0.92
N VAL A 19 -4.13 4.50 1.05
CA VAL A 19 -3.10 5.26 0.35
C VAL A 19 -2.00 5.64 1.33
N VAL A 20 -0.76 5.34 0.99
CA VAL A 20 0.42 5.69 1.78
C VAL A 20 1.27 6.68 1.00
N GLY A 21 1.54 7.85 1.60
CA GLY A 21 2.38 8.88 1.01
C GLY A 21 3.67 9.09 1.80
N SER A 22 4.82 9.23 1.11
CA SER A 22 6.09 9.50 1.75
C SER A 22 6.98 10.44 0.94
N PRO A 23 7.71 11.35 1.58
CA PRO A 23 8.91 11.91 0.98
C PRO A 23 9.99 10.84 0.82
N VAL A 24 10.87 11.05 -0.14
CA VAL A 24 12.02 10.18 -0.39
C VAL A 24 13.24 10.69 0.37
N TYR A 25 13.76 9.88 1.28
CA TYR A 25 14.99 10.12 2.04
C TYR A 25 15.97 8.96 1.83
N TYR A 26 17.15 9.26 1.23
CA TYR A 26 18.15 8.23 0.94
C TYR A 26 17.61 7.02 0.15
N ALA A 27 16.74 7.29 -0.85
CA ALA A 27 16.06 6.27 -1.66
C ALA A 27 15.16 5.30 -0.85
N SER A 28 14.63 5.76 0.27
CA SER A 28 13.70 5.04 1.16
C SER A 28 12.60 5.96 1.63
N ALA A 29 11.54 5.41 2.20
CA ALA A 29 10.46 6.17 2.81
C ALA A 29 10.90 6.80 4.14
N ASN A 30 10.13 7.76 4.64
CA ASN A 30 10.35 8.34 5.96
C ASN A 30 10.35 7.25 7.04
N GLY A 31 11.41 7.17 7.86
CA GLY A 31 11.58 6.11 8.87
C GLY A 31 10.48 6.06 9.93
N THR A 32 9.89 7.22 10.30
CA THR A 32 8.73 7.25 11.20
C THR A 32 7.50 6.61 10.57
N LEU A 33 7.30 6.83 9.25
CA LEU A 33 6.22 6.19 8.51
C LEU A 33 6.43 4.67 8.44
N ILE A 34 7.65 4.21 8.13
CA ILE A 34 7.96 2.77 8.10
C ILE A 34 7.67 2.14 9.47
N SER A 35 8.16 2.72 10.56
CA SER A 35 7.88 2.23 11.91
C SER A 35 6.38 2.21 12.26
N LEU A 36 5.60 3.13 11.72
CA LEU A 36 4.15 3.14 11.86
C LEU A 36 3.51 2.00 11.06
N LEU A 37 3.90 1.82 9.81
CA LEU A 37 3.37 0.78 8.93
C LEU A 37 3.72 -0.62 9.45
N ASP A 38 4.95 -0.85 9.90
CA ASP A 38 5.36 -2.12 10.52
C ASP A 38 4.43 -2.50 11.65
N ARG A 39 4.17 -1.57 12.58
CA ARG A 39 3.27 -1.81 13.70
C ARG A 39 1.82 -1.98 13.24
N LEU A 40 1.34 -1.15 12.33
CA LEU A 40 -0.04 -1.20 11.83
C LEU A 40 -0.33 -2.53 11.14
N PHE A 41 0.55 -2.95 10.21
CA PHE A 41 0.34 -4.18 9.47
C PHE A 41 0.57 -5.44 10.30
N TYR A 42 1.53 -5.41 11.22
CA TYR A 42 1.84 -6.54 12.09
C TYR A 42 0.80 -6.76 13.20
N SER A 43 0.30 -5.68 13.81
CA SER A 43 -0.60 -5.79 14.96
C SER A 43 -2.08 -5.99 14.61
N THR A 44 -2.46 -5.83 13.32
CA THR A 44 -3.86 -5.96 12.90
C THR A 44 -4.16 -7.34 12.33
N SER A 45 -5.21 -7.99 12.86
CA SER A 45 -5.64 -9.34 12.49
C SER A 45 -6.81 -9.38 11.50
N PHE A 46 -7.45 -8.25 11.19
CA PHE A 46 -8.54 -8.22 10.22
C PHE A 46 -8.06 -8.55 8.80
N ASP A 47 -8.96 -9.09 7.99
CA ASP A 47 -8.67 -9.47 6.61
C ASP A 47 -8.46 -8.22 5.72
N LYS A 48 -7.25 -8.07 5.21
CA LYS A 48 -6.85 -6.95 4.34
C LYS A 48 -6.99 -7.29 2.86
N ARG A 49 -7.26 -8.56 2.54
CA ARG A 49 -7.35 -9.02 1.15
C ARG A 49 -8.40 -8.25 0.37
N MET A 50 -8.03 -7.88 -0.85
CA MET A 50 -8.88 -7.14 -1.80
C MET A 50 -9.24 -5.71 -1.34
N LYS A 51 -8.68 -5.19 -0.24
CA LYS A 51 -8.62 -3.73 -0.03
C LYS A 51 -7.59 -3.15 -1.00
N VAL A 52 -7.91 -2.05 -1.67
CA VAL A 52 -7.02 -1.48 -2.67
C VAL A 52 -5.87 -0.71 -2.01
N GLY A 53 -4.63 -1.05 -2.34
CA GLY A 53 -3.44 -0.33 -1.90
C GLY A 53 -2.94 0.66 -2.94
N ALA A 54 -2.37 1.78 -2.50
CA ALA A 54 -1.60 2.67 -3.35
C ALA A 54 -0.51 3.39 -2.57
N SER A 55 0.67 3.53 -3.16
CA SER A 55 1.73 4.40 -2.65
C SER A 55 1.92 5.60 -3.55
N VAL A 56 2.23 6.76 -2.95
CA VAL A 56 2.60 8.00 -3.63
C VAL A 56 3.87 8.52 -2.99
N VAL A 57 4.88 8.83 -3.78
CA VAL A 57 6.16 9.29 -3.27
C VAL A 57 6.51 10.68 -3.80
N VAL A 58 7.11 11.49 -2.96
CA VAL A 58 7.58 12.82 -3.35
C VAL A 58 9.10 12.85 -3.26
N ALA A 59 9.77 13.08 -4.39
CA ALA A 59 11.21 13.14 -4.49
C ALA A 59 11.69 14.46 -5.05
N ARG A 60 12.85 14.93 -4.59
CA ARG A 60 13.51 16.05 -5.28
C ARG A 60 14.03 15.61 -6.65
N ARG A 61 14.61 14.38 -6.73
CA ARG A 61 15.28 13.87 -7.94
C ARG A 61 15.27 12.34 -7.99
N GLY A 62 16.25 11.66 -7.37
CA GLY A 62 16.40 10.21 -7.42
C GLY A 62 15.77 9.49 -6.23
N GLY A 63 15.61 8.16 -6.34
CA GLY A 63 15.13 7.29 -5.27
C GLY A 63 13.62 7.06 -5.22
N ALA A 64 12.84 7.69 -6.12
CA ALA A 64 11.38 7.55 -6.12
C ALA A 64 10.94 6.10 -6.33
N SER A 65 11.49 5.39 -7.32
CA SER A 65 11.11 4.00 -7.61
C SER A 65 11.43 3.04 -6.46
N ALA A 66 12.62 3.17 -5.84
CA ALA A 66 12.98 2.33 -4.70
C ALA A 66 12.03 2.52 -3.52
N THR A 67 11.68 3.78 -3.21
CA THR A 67 10.72 4.10 -2.15
C THR A 67 9.30 3.62 -2.48
N PHE A 68 8.88 3.75 -3.74
CA PHE A 68 7.61 3.24 -4.22
C PHE A 68 7.51 1.73 -4.06
N ASP A 69 8.56 0.98 -4.44
CA ASP A 69 8.62 -0.47 -4.30
C ASP A 69 8.64 -0.91 -2.84
N GLU A 70 9.35 -0.19 -1.98
CA GLU A 70 9.38 -0.43 -0.53
C GLU A 70 7.98 -0.37 0.08
N LEU A 71 7.22 0.68 -0.19
CA LEU A 71 5.88 0.87 0.33
C LEU A 71 4.87 -0.15 -0.23
N ASN A 72 4.99 -0.53 -1.48
CA ASN A 72 4.11 -1.50 -2.11
C ASN A 72 4.24 -2.92 -1.53
N LYS A 73 5.33 -3.24 -0.86
CA LYS A 73 5.52 -4.55 -0.20
C LYS A 73 4.52 -4.80 0.92
N TYR A 74 4.10 -3.76 1.64
CA TYR A 74 3.05 -3.88 2.67
C TYR A 74 1.72 -4.35 2.09
N PHE A 75 1.36 -3.85 0.91
CA PHE A 75 0.14 -4.22 0.22
C PHE A 75 0.21 -5.65 -0.32
N THR A 76 1.32 -5.98 -1.01
CA THR A 76 1.46 -7.29 -1.65
C THR A 76 1.47 -8.44 -0.65
N ILE A 77 2.19 -8.32 0.47
CA ILE A 77 2.20 -9.36 1.51
C ILE A 77 0.84 -9.55 2.18
N SER A 78 -0.01 -8.53 2.13
CA SER A 78 -1.35 -8.52 2.75
C SER A 78 -2.47 -8.92 1.79
N GLY A 79 -2.14 -9.35 0.56
CA GLY A 79 -3.14 -9.72 -0.46
C GLY A 79 -3.97 -8.55 -0.96
N MET A 80 -3.44 -7.32 -0.85
CA MET A 80 -4.08 -6.11 -1.33
C MET A 80 -3.66 -5.84 -2.77
N PRO A 81 -4.59 -5.72 -3.73
CA PRO A 81 -4.26 -5.30 -5.09
C PRO A 81 -3.76 -3.85 -5.08
N ILE A 82 -2.67 -3.61 -5.80
CA ILE A 82 -2.06 -2.28 -5.92
C ILE A 82 -2.68 -1.57 -7.11
N ALA A 83 -3.22 -0.37 -6.87
CA ALA A 83 -3.68 0.48 -7.95
C ALA A 83 -2.50 1.08 -8.70
N SER A 84 -2.51 0.92 -10.01
CA SER A 84 -1.56 1.55 -10.91
C SER A 84 -2.16 2.83 -11.54
N SER A 85 -1.28 3.69 -12.02
CA SER A 85 -1.61 4.85 -12.81
C SER A 85 -1.05 4.70 -14.24
N GLN A 86 -0.89 5.81 -14.94
CA GLN A 86 -0.21 5.87 -16.25
C GLN A 86 1.32 5.79 -16.14
N TYR A 87 1.87 6.03 -14.94
CA TYR A 87 3.28 5.93 -14.59
C TYR A 87 3.43 5.55 -13.11
N TRP A 88 4.66 5.39 -12.60
CA TRP A 88 4.89 5.22 -11.18
C TRP A 88 4.43 6.45 -10.40
N ASN A 89 3.77 6.25 -9.27
CA ASN A 89 3.11 7.31 -8.53
C ASN A 89 4.12 8.19 -7.78
N SER A 90 4.83 9.01 -8.52
CA SER A 90 5.81 9.95 -7.99
C SER A 90 5.48 11.39 -8.39
N VAL A 91 5.79 12.31 -7.49
CA VAL A 91 5.73 13.76 -7.70
C VAL A 91 7.09 14.33 -7.37
N HIS A 92 7.55 15.32 -8.12
CA HIS A 92 8.84 15.97 -7.91
C HIS A 92 8.68 17.33 -7.24
N ALA A 93 9.36 17.53 -6.12
CA ALA A 93 9.40 18.81 -5.41
C ALA A 93 10.62 18.85 -4.46
N ARG A 94 11.14 20.04 -4.22
CA ARG A 94 12.20 20.30 -3.25
C ARG A 94 11.70 21.16 -2.07
N ARG A 95 10.80 22.11 -2.33
CA ARG A 95 10.29 23.07 -1.35
C ARG A 95 8.77 22.93 -1.22
N ILE A 96 8.25 23.48 -0.15
CA ILE A 96 6.80 23.58 0.08
C ILE A 96 6.15 24.28 -1.11
N GLY A 97 5.09 23.67 -1.66
CA GLY A 97 4.33 24.23 -2.79
C GLY A 97 4.86 23.82 -4.18
N GLU A 98 6.12 23.42 -4.34
CA GLU A 98 6.68 23.09 -5.66
C GLU A 98 5.99 21.88 -6.31
N ALA A 99 5.45 20.95 -5.53
CA ALA A 99 4.68 19.80 -6.05
C ALA A 99 3.50 20.22 -6.94
N PHE A 100 2.95 21.41 -6.74
CA PHE A 100 1.86 21.94 -7.58
C PHE A 100 2.30 22.35 -8.99
N TYR A 101 3.61 22.45 -9.24
CA TYR A 101 4.19 22.75 -10.54
C TYR A 101 4.64 21.50 -11.30
N ASP A 102 4.60 20.32 -10.67
CA ASP A 102 4.86 19.05 -11.36
C ASP A 102 3.57 18.54 -12.02
N GLU A 103 3.27 19.04 -13.20
CA GLU A 103 2.05 18.73 -13.93
C GLU A 103 1.92 17.24 -14.26
N GLU A 104 3.03 16.56 -14.62
CA GLU A 104 3.06 15.13 -14.92
C GLU A 104 2.81 14.29 -13.68
N GLY A 105 3.49 14.59 -12.57
CA GLY A 105 3.28 13.92 -11.30
C GLY A 105 1.85 14.09 -10.79
N LEU A 106 1.30 15.31 -10.85
CA LEU A 106 -0.09 15.57 -10.47
C LEU A 106 -1.10 14.87 -11.40
N GLN A 107 -0.82 14.80 -12.70
CA GLN A 107 -1.64 14.04 -13.63
C GLN A 107 -1.64 12.55 -13.26
N THR A 108 -0.46 11.99 -12.98
CA THR A 108 -0.29 10.60 -12.55
C THR A 108 -1.12 10.32 -11.29
N VAL A 109 -1.08 11.18 -10.28
CA VAL A 109 -1.88 11.01 -9.05
C VAL A 109 -3.39 11.15 -9.31
N ARG A 110 -3.82 12.05 -10.21
CA ARG A 110 -5.24 12.14 -10.59
C ARG A 110 -5.74 10.89 -11.31
N VAL A 111 -4.92 10.30 -12.19
CA VAL A 111 -5.25 9.03 -12.87
C VAL A 111 -5.27 7.89 -11.87
N LEU A 112 -4.31 7.83 -10.93
CA LEU A 112 -4.32 6.87 -9.83
C LEU A 112 -5.64 6.89 -9.07
N ALA A 113 -6.11 8.07 -8.67
CA ALA A 113 -7.37 8.19 -7.93
C ALA A 113 -8.58 7.63 -8.70
N LYS A 114 -8.64 7.89 -10.02
CA LYS A 114 -9.70 7.32 -10.88
C LYS A 114 -9.61 5.80 -10.97
N ASN A 115 -8.41 5.26 -11.13
CA ASN A 115 -8.18 3.83 -11.21
C ASN A 115 -8.48 3.14 -9.87
N MET A 116 -8.15 3.76 -8.75
CA MET A 116 -8.52 3.25 -7.42
C MET A 116 -10.04 3.14 -7.27
N VAL A 117 -10.79 4.17 -7.65
CA VAL A 117 -12.26 4.15 -7.59
C VAL A 117 -12.83 3.03 -8.46
N PHE A 118 -12.29 2.86 -9.67
CA PHE A 118 -12.71 1.77 -10.55
C PHE A 118 -12.45 0.40 -9.93
N LEU A 119 -11.23 0.18 -9.38
CA LEU A 119 -10.88 -1.08 -8.72
C LEU A 119 -11.75 -1.38 -7.50
N MET A 120 -11.95 -0.39 -6.61
CA MET A 120 -12.80 -0.56 -5.42
C MET A 120 -14.24 -0.97 -5.81
N ARG A 121 -14.82 -0.32 -6.81
CA ARG A 121 -16.17 -0.65 -7.30
C ARG A 121 -16.21 -2.04 -7.94
N SER A 122 -15.21 -2.39 -8.74
CA SER A 122 -15.12 -3.71 -9.38
C SER A 122 -14.95 -4.83 -8.36
N ILE A 123 -14.13 -4.61 -7.33
CA ILE A 123 -13.94 -5.56 -6.23
C ILE A 123 -15.23 -5.72 -5.41
N ALA A 124 -15.93 -4.63 -5.11
CA ALA A 124 -17.20 -4.68 -4.40
C ALA A 124 -18.24 -5.52 -5.15
N LEU A 125 -18.40 -5.28 -6.46
CA LEU A 125 -19.29 -6.07 -7.32
C LEU A 125 -18.86 -7.53 -7.42
N GLY A 126 -17.55 -7.79 -7.56
CA GLY A 126 -17.00 -9.14 -7.59
C GLY A 126 -17.23 -9.88 -6.28
N LYS A 127 -17.02 -9.22 -5.15
CA LYS A 127 -17.25 -9.77 -3.81
C LYS A 127 -18.72 -10.08 -3.57
N GLU A 128 -19.62 -9.21 -3.98
CA GLU A 128 -21.07 -9.43 -3.89
C GLU A 128 -21.52 -10.66 -4.71
N LYS A 129 -21.01 -10.78 -5.93
CA LYS A 129 -21.47 -11.84 -6.87
C LYS A 129 -20.79 -13.19 -6.65
N TYR A 130 -19.52 -13.22 -6.30
CA TYR A 130 -18.69 -14.43 -6.27
C TYR A 130 -18.09 -14.74 -4.89
N GLY A 131 -18.19 -13.84 -3.93
CA GLY A 131 -17.41 -13.91 -2.69
C GLY A 131 -15.92 -13.59 -2.90
N LEU A 132 -15.15 -13.62 -1.83
CA LEU A 132 -13.69 -13.55 -1.93
C LEU A 132 -13.13 -14.93 -2.29
N PRO A 133 -11.98 -14.99 -3.02
CA PRO A 133 -11.30 -16.24 -3.26
C PRO A 133 -11.02 -17.00 -1.96
N ALA A 134 -11.28 -18.31 -1.94
CA ALA A 134 -11.00 -19.13 -0.78
C ALA A 134 -9.49 -19.15 -0.47
N LEU A 135 -9.16 -19.14 0.81
CA LEU A 135 -7.78 -19.33 1.25
C LEU A 135 -7.47 -20.81 1.35
N GLU A 136 -6.32 -21.20 0.82
CA GLU A 136 -5.73 -22.48 1.12
C GLU A 136 -5.16 -22.52 2.55
N LYS A 137 -5.04 -23.72 3.10
CA LYS A 137 -4.33 -23.88 4.38
C LYS A 137 -2.88 -23.44 4.21
N HIS A 138 -2.44 -22.52 5.05
CA HIS A 138 -1.07 -22.01 5.00
C HIS A 138 -0.08 -23.16 5.22
N SER A 139 0.87 -23.31 4.29
CA SER A 139 2.00 -24.23 4.42
C SER A 139 3.26 -23.41 4.64
N MET A 140 3.98 -23.72 5.70
CA MET A 140 5.27 -23.08 5.96
C MET A 140 6.37 -23.85 5.27
N THR A 141 7.34 -23.13 4.72
CA THR A 141 8.55 -23.75 4.18
C THR A 141 9.31 -24.44 5.31
N ASP A 142 9.44 -25.75 5.18
CA ASP A 142 10.22 -26.57 6.10
C ASP A 142 11.05 -27.55 5.27
N PHE A 143 12.37 -27.43 5.36
CA PHE A 143 13.31 -28.30 4.63
C PHE A 143 13.77 -29.50 5.49
N ILE A 144 13.29 -29.63 6.71
CA ILE A 144 13.58 -30.79 7.56
C ILE A 144 12.69 -31.94 7.09
N GLN A 145 13.28 -32.94 6.43
CA GLN A 145 12.58 -34.18 6.11
C GLN A 145 12.23 -34.86 7.44
N LYS A 146 10.95 -35.04 7.72
CA LYS A 146 10.51 -35.91 8.79
C LYS A 146 10.89 -37.34 8.37
N GLU A 147 11.82 -37.97 9.08
CA GLU A 147 12.03 -39.39 8.92
C GLU A 147 10.69 -40.08 9.13
N GLU A 148 10.23 -40.77 8.10
CA GLU A 148 9.06 -41.64 8.22
C GLU A 148 9.40 -42.72 9.27
N LYS A 149 8.67 -42.68 10.40
CA LYS A 149 8.71 -43.72 11.43
C LYS A 149 7.80 -44.86 11.06
#